data_25021f374817e4d7765ee7f94b5f5d84
#
_entry.id   25021f374817e4d7765ee7f94b5f5d84
#
_cell.length_a   1.000
_cell.length_b   1.000
_cell.length_c   1.000
_cell.angle_alpha   90.00
_cell.angle_beta   90.00
_cell.angle_gamma   90.00
#
_symmetry.space_group_name_H-M   'P 1'
#
loop_
_entity.id
_entity.type
_entity.pdbx_description
1 polymer ?
#
loop_
_entity_poly.entity_id
_entity_poly.type
_entity_poly.pdbx_seq_one_letter_code
_entity_poly.pdbx_strand_id
1 'polypeptide(L)'
;MKRNSRRWIMGALVIGLAVVFLAGPAAAQVKIRFQTWHWGEKPWVTALDAFKDDFNKANPGIEVVRDESRYADKETVYTATSQAKAAADIAHFQHRPIPMFAERGYLLPLDSFIEKEGGQKFLAQYDQAALEVCKYKGKIYCLPDFVNPMGMLINMAHYKEVGLDPTKPPATWDQLVEYAKKLTTGSRYGIGLIGARQEGLFMRLNPFVWGAGGEYLTADGKRSAMDTPEFLEGFKFYVELFTKHKVVPPGVIEQGAQEVRTQLAHEKISMNISVPQAWKIVQAINPNMKVPETLTAVPVPVGPKKKVTAAEYGMRVISASTKNPEAAWKVYKYWYGHDIQLRNFQIAAVLSARLDVKNGPEMQNDKYAKIYSAQAPFAKLEPRIPEWPKIGDAVITAVQEAFSGQKTPEQALKDAHASANRTLSGQ
;
A
#
# COMPACT_ATOMS: atom_id res chain seq x y z
N MET A 1 -31.12 14.97 -101.15
CA MET A 1 -30.80 16.24 -100.54
C MET A 1 -30.61 15.93 -99.04
N LYS A 2 -29.40 15.81 -98.59
CA LYS A 2 -29.06 15.45 -97.20
C LYS A 2 -28.14 16.50 -96.62
N ARG A 3 -28.51 17.13 -95.55
CA ARG A 3 -27.78 18.16 -94.84
C ARG A 3 -27.10 17.57 -93.60
N ASN A 4 -25.78 17.53 -93.61
CA ASN A 4 -24.99 17.09 -92.52
C ASN A 4 -24.86 18.20 -91.46
N SER A 5 -25.13 17.92 -90.18
CA SER A 5 -24.86 18.75 -89.04
C SER A 5 -23.78 18.10 -88.24
N ARG A 6 -22.58 18.69 -88.20
CA ARG A 6 -21.45 18.32 -87.29
C ARG A 6 -21.74 18.90 -85.90
N ARG A 7 -21.88 18.06 -84.89
CA ARG A 7 -21.84 18.48 -83.49
C ARG A 7 -20.40 18.38 -82.96
N TRP A 8 -19.91 19.48 -82.48
CA TRP A 8 -18.66 19.55 -81.68
C TRP A 8 -18.95 19.15 -80.29
N ILE A 9 -18.21 18.14 -79.74
CA ILE A 9 -18.23 17.77 -78.31
C ILE A 9 -16.96 18.39 -77.74
N MET A 10 -17.12 19.40 -76.85
CA MET A 10 -16.09 19.91 -76.01
C MET A 10 -15.90 18.96 -74.85
N GLY A 11 -14.76 18.24 -74.76
CA GLY A 11 -14.36 17.43 -73.59
C GLY A 11 -13.78 18.34 -72.53
N ALA A 12 -14.49 18.47 -71.42
CA ALA A 12 -13.91 19.11 -70.23
C ALA A 12 -13.01 18.10 -69.50
N LEU A 13 -11.71 18.39 -69.48
CA LEU A 13 -10.71 17.62 -68.72
C LEU A 13 -10.80 18.06 -67.26
N VAL A 14 -11.41 17.23 -66.38
CA VAL A 14 -11.39 17.42 -64.90
C VAL A 14 -10.06 16.86 -64.39
N ILE A 15 -9.11 17.71 -64.05
CA ILE A 15 -7.89 17.34 -63.36
C ILE A 15 -8.24 17.17 -61.86
N GLY A 16 -8.49 15.91 -61.44
CA GLY A 16 -8.64 15.59 -60.04
C GLY A 16 -7.30 15.66 -59.31
N LEU A 17 -7.13 16.67 -58.46
CA LEU A 17 -5.99 16.76 -57.56
C LEU A 17 -6.16 15.68 -56.47
N ALA A 18 -5.50 14.52 -56.62
CA ALA A 18 -5.40 13.54 -55.55
C ALA A 18 -4.45 14.05 -54.46
N VAL A 19 -5.03 14.56 -53.39
CA VAL A 19 -4.26 14.84 -52.15
C VAL A 19 -3.91 13.50 -51.53
N VAL A 20 -2.71 13.00 -51.82
CA VAL A 20 -2.14 11.84 -51.13
C VAL A 20 -1.73 12.32 -49.74
N PHE A 21 -2.55 12.01 -48.73
CA PHE A 21 -2.13 12.06 -47.35
C PHE A 21 -1.02 11.00 -47.18
N LEU A 22 0.24 11.44 -47.19
CA LEU A 22 1.34 10.65 -46.72
C LEU A 22 1.16 10.48 -45.21
N ALA A 23 0.42 9.42 -44.82
CA ALA A 23 0.50 8.91 -43.46
C ALA A 23 1.94 8.42 -43.26
N GLY A 24 2.77 9.27 -42.64
CA GLY A 24 4.09 8.85 -42.19
C GLY A 24 3.97 7.60 -41.33
N PRO A 25 4.98 6.72 -41.27
CA PRO A 25 4.94 5.54 -40.44
C PRO A 25 4.55 5.98 -39.02
N ALA A 26 3.41 5.51 -38.53
CA ALA A 26 3.02 5.72 -37.13
C ALA A 26 4.17 5.20 -36.28
N ALA A 27 4.93 6.09 -35.66
CA ALA A 27 6.01 5.70 -34.75
C ALA A 27 5.42 4.72 -33.74
N ALA A 28 6.02 3.55 -33.64
CA ALA A 28 5.54 2.52 -32.71
C ALA A 28 5.42 3.12 -31.31
N GLN A 29 4.23 3.04 -30.74
CA GLN A 29 3.93 3.60 -29.41
C GLN A 29 4.79 2.91 -28.37
N VAL A 30 5.48 3.70 -27.52
CA VAL A 30 6.29 3.18 -26.41
C VAL A 30 5.35 2.65 -25.33
N LYS A 31 5.44 1.36 -25.02
CA LYS A 31 4.65 0.74 -23.96
C LYS A 31 5.39 0.79 -22.64
N ILE A 32 4.73 1.31 -21.59
CA ILE A 32 5.23 1.36 -20.22
C ILE A 32 4.34 0.48 -19.35
N ARG A 33 4.89 -0.63 -18.87
CA ARG A 33 4.20 -1.54 -17.96
C ARG A 33 4.15 -0.95 -16.57
N PHE A 34 2.94 -0.72 -16.07
CA PHE A 34 2.68 -0.11 -14.77
C PHE A 34 2.13 -1.18 -13.82
N GLN A 35 3.00 -1.73 -12.99
CA GLN A 35 2.67 -2.85 -12.10
C GLN A 35 2.13 -2.38 -10.77
N THR A 36 0.97 -2.92 -10.39
CA THR A 36 0.41 -2.76 -9.04
C THR A 36 -0.66 -3.80 -8.77
N TRP A 37 -0.83 -4.21 -7.51
CA TRP A 37 -1.95 -5.06 -7.08
C TRP A 37 -3.28 -4.30 -7.05
N HIS A 38 -3.25 -3.00 -7.03
CA HIS A 38 -4.44 -2.16 -7.02
C HIS A 38 -5.29 -2.28 -8.30
N TRP A 39 -4.74 -2.86 -9.39
CA TRP A 39 -5.53 -3.18 -10.59
C TRP A 39 -6.66 -4.19 -10.32
N GLY A 40 -6.52 -5.04 -9.30
CA GLY A 40 -7.52 -6.02 -8.88
C GLY A 40 -8.39 -5.57 -7.70
N GLU A 41 -8.19 -4.35 -7.15
CA GLU A 41 -8.82 -3.90 -5.91
C GLU A 41 -9.72 -2.68 -6.12
N LYS A 42 -11.03 -2.81 -5.83
CA LYS A 42 -11.92 -1.65 -5.77
C LYS A 42 -11.73 -0.91 -4.43
N PRO A 43 -11.78 0.43 -4.41
CA PRO A 43 -12.07 1.36 -5.52
C PRO A 43 -10.85 1.75 -6.38
N TRP A 44 -9.65 1.24 -6.09
CA TRP A 44 -8.41 1.61 -6.75
C TRP A 44 -8.41 1.46 -8.27
N VAL A 45 -9.01 0.37 -8.78
CA VAL A 45 -9.07 0.14 -10.23
C VAL A 45 -9.71 1.33 -10.97
N THR A 46 -10.72 1.98 -10.38
CA THR A 46 -11.37 3.15 -10.97
C THR A 46 -10.40 4.34 -11.09
N ALA A 47 -9.58 4.60 -10.05
CA ALA A 47 -8.59 5.67 -10.08
C ALA A 47 -7.47 5.39 -11.10
N LEU A 48 -7.04 4.12 -11.17
CA LEU A 48 -5.98 3.68 -12.08
C LEU A 48 -6.41 3.67 -13.56
N ASP A 49 -7.64 3.24 -13.86
CA ASP A 49 -8.16 3.30 -15.22
C ASP A 49 -8.28 4.75 -15.69
N ALA A 50 -8.82 5.65 -14.84
CA ALA A 50 -8.86 7.07 -15.15
C ALA A 50 -7.46 7.67 -15.38
N PHE A 51 -6.47 7.34 -14.52
CA PHE A 51 -5.08 7.76 -14.72
C PHE A 51 -4.51 7.28 -16.05
N LYS A 52 -4.67 5.99 -16.37
CA LYS A 52 -4.19 5.37 -17.60
C LYS A 52 -4.79 6.04 -18.83
N ASP A 53 -6.11 6.21 -18.84
CA ASP A 53 -6.83 6.76 -19.99
C ASP A 53 -6.51 8.25 -20.20
N ASP A 54 -6.45 9.05 -19.14
CA ASP A 54 -6.04 10.46 -19.18
C ASP A 54 -4.60 10.61 -19.71
N PHE A 55 -3.67 9.79 -19.19
CA PHE A 55 -2.28 9.84 -19.64
C PHE A 55 -2.14 9.44 -21.11
N ASN A 56 -2.75 8.32 -21.52
CA ASN A 56 -2.67 7.81 -22.88
C ASN A 56 -3.27 8.80 -23.89
N LYS A 57 -4.39 9.44 -23.54
CA LYS A 57 -5.00 10.49 -24.35
C LYS A 57 -4.10 11.71 -24.51
N ALA A 58 -3.45 12.15 -23.45
CA ALA A 58 -2.56 13.33 -23.46
C ALA A 58 -1.18 13.04 -24.08
N ASN A 59 -0.80 11.78 -24.24
CA ASN A 59 0.54 11.37 -24.69
C ASN A 59 0.47 10.26 -25.75
N PRO A 60 0.00 10.51 -26.97
CA PRO A 60 -0.28 9.46 -27.96
C PRO A 60 0.95 8.63 -28.38
N GLY A 61 2.17 9.07 -28.10
CA GLY A 61 3.41 8.33 -28.36
C GLY A 61 3.82 7.34 -27.22
N ILE A 62 3.11 7.36 -26.08
CA ILE A 62 3.38 6.48 -24.92
C ILE A 62 2.06 5.86 -24.47
N GLU A 63 2.08 4.55 -24.27
CA GLU A 63 0.94 3.78 -23.75
C GLU A 63 1.26 3.24 -22.36
N VAL A 64 0.47 3.59 -21.36
CA VAL A 64 0.49 2.92 -20.05
C VAL A 64 -0.23 1.59 -20.18
N VAL A 65 0.47 0.50 -19.90
CA VAL A 65 -0.05 -0.86 -19.96
C VAL A 65 -0.26 -1.38 -18.55
N ARG A 66 -1.48 -1.88 -18.28
CA ARG A 66 -1.81 -2.54 -17.02
C ARG A 66 -0.95 -3.77 -16.83
N ASP A 67 -0.32 -3.86 -15.64
CA ASP A 67 0.44 -5.02 -15.19
C ASP A 67 -0.03 -5.34 -13.76
N GLU A 68 -0.84 -6.39 -13.62
CA GLU A 68 -1.43 -6.76 -12.35
C GLU A 68 -0.53 -7.72 -11.59
N SER A 69 -0.23 -7.40 -10.32
CA SER A 69 0.42 -8.30 -9.39
C SER A 69 -0.51 -8.66 -8.24
N ARG A 70 -0.27 -9.79 -7.59
CA ARG A 70 -0.96 -10.09 -6.33
C ARG A 70 -0.21 -9.44 -5.18
N TYR A 71 -0.94 -8.94 -4.18
CA TYR A 71 -0.34 -8.29 -3.01
C TYR A 71 0.69 -9.19 -2.29
N ALA A 72 0.37 -10.47 -2.11
CA ALA A 72 1.22 -11.42 -1.41
C ALA A 72 2.53 -11.75 -2.15
N ASP A 73 2.51 -11.73 -3.49
CA ASP A 73 3.60 -12.25 -4.32
C ASP A 73 4.44 -11.13 -4.98
N LYS A 74 4.04 -9.87 -4.84
CA LYS A 74 4.60 -8.73 -5.60
C LYS A 74 6.12 -8.62 -5.53
N GLU A 75 6.71 -8.88 -4.36
CA GLU A 75 8.17 -8.78 -4.17
C GLU A 75 8.91 -9.98 -4.76
N THR A 76 8.36 -11.18 -4.60
CA THR A 76 8.92 -12.40 -5.18
C THR A 76 8.89 -12.34 -6.70
N VAL A 77 7.75 -11.94 -7.28
CA VAL A 77 7.60 -11.77 -8.73
C VAL A 77 8.54 -10.70 -9.26
N TYR A 78 8.61 -9.53 -8.58
CA TYR A 78 9.51 -8.46 -9.00
C TYR A 78 11.00 -8.87 -8.90
N THR A 79 11.38 -9.61 -7.86
CA THR A 79 12.73 -10.15 -7.71
C THR A 79 13.07 -11.06 -8.89
N ALA A 80 12.22 -12.04 -9.21
CA ALA A 80 12.45 -12.99 -10.29
C ALA A 80 12.51 -12.29 -11.66
N THR A 81 11.58 -11.39 -11.94
CA THR A 81 11.54 -10.64 -13.21
C THR A 81 12.69 -9.64 -13.33
N SER A 82 13.18 -9.06 -12.22
CA SER A 82 14.37 -8.19 -12.23
C SER A 82 15.65 -8.98 -12.54
N GLN A 83 15.82 -10.18 -11.97
CA GLN A 83 16.92 -11.08 -12.30
C GLN A 83 16.92 -11.46 -13.77
N ALA A 84 15.74 -11.70 -14.34
CA ALA A 84 15.55 -12.00 -15.76
C ALA A 84 15.63 -10.73 -16.67
N LYS A 85 15.86 -9.53 -16.12
CA LYS A 85 15.81 -8.23 -16.83
C LYS A 85 14.50 -8.00 -17.59
N ALA A 86 13.39 -8.49 -17.04
CA ALA A 86 12.04 -8.45 -17.59
C ALA A 86 11.01 -7.86 -16.62
N ALA A 87 11.46 -7.13 -15.59
CA ALA A 87 10.57 -6.45 -14.66
C ALA A 87 9.69 -5.41 -15.37
N ALA A 88 8.55 -5.09 -14.77
CA ALA A 88 7.73 -3.96 -15.22
C ALA A 88 8.53 -2.66 -15.16
N ASP A 89 8.24 -1.71 -16.06
CA ASP A 89 8.96 -0.43 -16.11
C ASP A 89 8.74 0.39 -14.84
N ILE A 90 7.51 0.40 -14.34
CA ILE A 90 7.14 1.04 -13.07
C ILE A 90 6.45 -0.01 -12.19
N ALA A 91 6.85 -0.12 -10.93
CA ALA A 91 6.27 -1.04 -9.97
C ALA A 91 5.93 -0.36 -8.65
N HIS A 92 4.88 -0.85 -7.99
CA HIS A 92 4.36 -0.34 -6.72
C HIS A 92 4.75 -1.26 -5.56
N PHE A 93 5.33 -0.67 -4.51
CA PHE A 93 5.69 -1.35 -3.28
C PHE A 93 5.38 -0.49 -2.05
N GLN A 94 5.41 -1.12 -0.88
CA GLN A 94 5.64 -0.43 0.37
C GLN A 94 7.15 -0.17 0.54
N HIS A 95 7.51 0.56 1.59
CA HIS A 95 8.89 0.97 1.86
C HIS A 95 9.88 -0.18 2.13
N ARG A 96 9.40 -1.33 2.61
CA ARG A 96 10.22 -2.44 3.15
C ARG A 96 11.25 -3.01 2.17
N PRO A 97 10.90 -3.36 0.92
CA PRO A 97 11.84 -3.97 0.00
C PRO A 97 12.80 -2.97 -0.68
N ILE A 98 12.58 -1.66 -0.56
CA ILE A 98 13.36 -0.64 -1.27
C ILE A 98 14.87 -0.78 -1.03
N PRO A 99 15.36 -0.91 0.23
CA PRO A 99 16.80 -1.09 0.46
C PRO A 99 17.37 -2.33 -0.23
N MET A 100 16.68 -3.47 -0.17
CA MET A 100 17.10 -4.71 -0.80
C MET A 100 17.12 -4.60 -2.32
N PHE A 101 16.09 -4.02 -2.92
CA PHE A 101 16.03 -3.85 -4.36
C PHE A 101 17.07 -2.86 -4.88
N ALA A 102 17.31 -1.77 -4.15
CA ALA A 102 18.36 -0.80 -4.47
C ALA A 102 19.76 -1.43 -4.36
N GLU A 103 20.03 -2.20 -3.30
CA GLU A 103 21.31 -2.90 -3.10
C GLU A 103 21.60 -3.91 -4.22
N ARG A 104 20.58 -4.58 -4.71
CA ARG A 104 20.69 -5.56 -5.82
C ARG A 104 20.74 -4.91 -7.20
N GLY A 105 20.63 -3.58 -7.30
CA GLY A 105 20.63 -2.85 -8.57
C GLY A 105 19.38 -3.07 -9.42
N TYR A 106 18.23 -3.42 -8.79
CA TYR A 106 16.96 -3.62 -9.50
C TYR A 106 16.21 -2.31 -9.75
N LEU A 107 16.56 -1.24 -9.03
CA LEU A 107 15.91 0.06 -9.11
C LEU A 107 16.77 1.08 -9.85
N LEU A 108 16.13 1.89 -10.67
CA LEU A 108 16.76 3.05 -11.32
C LEU A 108 16.85 4.19 -10.30
N PRO A 109 18.05 4.77 -10.03
CA PRO A 109 18.17 6.00 -9.25
C PRO A 109 17.47 7.15 -9.96
N LEU A 110 16.71 7.96 -9.23
CA LEU A 110 15.90 9.04 -9.80
C LEU A 110 16.58 10.40 -9.78
N ASP A 111 17.77 10.51 -9.17
CA ASP A 111 18.47 11.77 -8.91
C ASP A 111 18.62 12.62 -10.18
N SER A 112 19.07 12.04 -11.30
CA SER A 112 19.27 12.77 -12.56
C SER A 112 17.97 13.29 -13.18
N PHE A 113 16.86 12.59 -12.98
CA PHE A 113 15.54 13.04 -13.42
C PHE A 113 15.02 14.16 -12.52
N ILE A 114 15.20 14.01 -11.21
CA ILE A 114 14.82 15.02 -10.22
C ILE A 114 15.56 16.33 -10.46
N GLU A 115 16.87 16.29 -10.76
CA GLU A 115 17.64 17.48 -11.09
C GLU A 115 17.10 18.22 -12.32
N LYS A 116 16.69 17.49 -13.38
CA LYS A 116 16.04 18.07 -14.56
C LYS A 116 14.71 18.77 -14.24
N GLU A 117 14.00 18.36 -13.18
CA GLU A 117 12.74 18.95 -12.72
C GLU A 117 12.94 20.10 -11.72
N GLY A 118 14.17 20.46 -11.38
CA GLY A 118 14.51 21.56 -10.46
C GLY A 118 15.02 21.12 -9.09
N GLY A 119 15.46 19.86 -8.95
CA GLY A 119 16.17 19.34 -7.79
C GLY A 119 15.38 19.49 -6.49
N GLN A 120 15.94 20.20 -5.51
CA GLN A 120 15.32 20.40 -4.19
C GLN A 120 13.95 21.09 -4.26
N LYS A 121 13.74 21.99 -5.22
CA LYS A 121 12.43 22.65 -5.42
C LYS A 121 11.35 21.64 -5.82
N PHE A 122 11.69 20.66 -6.65
CA PHE A 122 10.78 19.57 -6.99
C PHE A 122 10.48 18.68 -5.78
N LEU A 123 11.51 18.33 -5.00
CA LEU A 123 11.36 17.48 -3.81
C LEU A 123 10.60 18.17 -2.66
N ALA A 124 10.66 19.51 -2.58
CA ALA A 124 9.92 20.28 -1.55
C ALA A 124 8.40 20.16 -1.66
N GLN A 125 7.87 19.59 -2.76
CA GLN A 125 6.43 19.30 -2.92
C GLN A 125 5.96 18.10 -2.12
N TYR A 126 6.86 17.31 -1.52
CA TYR A 126 6.54 16.06 -0.82
C TYR A 126 6.86 16.14 0.67
N ASP A 127 6.22 15.29 1.43
CA ASP A 127 6.52 15.08 2.85
C ASP A 127 7.98 14.64 3.01
N GLN A 128 8.78 15.43 3.73
CA GLN A 128 10.23 15.21 3.82
C GLN A 128 10.57 13.93 4.59
N ALA A 129 9.79 13.57 5.62
CA ALA A 129 9.99 12.32 6.35
C ALA A 129 9.71 11.10 5.44
N ALA A 130 8.71 11.21 4.56
CA ALA A 130 8.42 10.18 3.57
C ALA A 130 9.49 10.11 2.47
N LEU A 131 10.07 11.24 2.07
CA LEU A 131 11.19 11.27 1.12
C LEU A 131 12.44 10.58 1.67
N GLU A 132 12.74 10.73 2.96
CA GLU A 132 13.85 10.00 3.58
C GLU A 132 13.68 8.48 3.47
N VAL A 133 12.45 7.99 3.44
CA VAL A 133 12.15 6.56 3.25
C VAL A 133 12.45 6.10 1.81
N CYS A 134 12.46 7.00 0.85
CA CYS A 134 12.81 6.74 -0.56
C CYS A 134 14.32 6.71 -0.83
N LYS A 135 15.15 7.08 0.16
CA LYS A 135 16.60 7.14 -0.01
C LYS A 135 17.28 5.85 0.46
N TYR A 136 18.28 5.44 -0.29
CA TYR A 136 19.19 4.39 0.10
C TYR A 136 20.63 4.72 -0.34
N LYS A 137 21.61 4.66 0.59
CA LYS A 137 23.03 5.03 0.35
C LYS A 137 23.17 6.36 -0.42
N GLY A 138 22.42 7.38 0.01
CA GLY A 138 22.50 8.74 -0.53
C GLY A 138 21.81 8.97 -1.88
N LYS A 139 21.19 7.95 -2.49
CA LYS A 139 20.43 8.06 -3.74
C LYS A 139 18.93 7.92 -3.50
N ILE A 140 18.13 8.57 -4.35
CA ILE A 140 16.66 8.50 -4.32
C ILE A 140 16.20 7.46 -5.33
N TYR A 141 15.41 6.47 -4.87
CA TYR A 141 14.92 5.37 -5.70
C TYR A 141 13.41 5.39 -5.92
N CYS A 142 12.69 6.25 -5.19
CA CYS A 142 11.25 6.41 -5.33
C CYS A 142 10.83 7.85 -4.97
N LEU A 143 9.57 8.18 -5.26
CA LEU A 143 8.86 9.27 -4.60
C LEU A 143 7.79 8.67 -3.68
N PRO A 144 7.45 9.34 -2.57
CA PRO A 144 6.40 8.88 -1.69
C PRO A 144 5.03 9.13 -2.32
N ASP A 145 4.23 8.09 -2.43
CA ASP A 145 2.87 8.13 -2.97
C ASP A 145 1.88 8.53 -1.88
N PHE A 146 1.90 7.78 -0.79
CA PHE A 146 1.05 8.03 0.38
C PHE A 146 1.74 7.63 1.69
N VAL A 147 1.26 8.24 2.78
CA VAL A 147 1.65 7.92 4.16
C VAL A 147 0.39 7.59 4.94
N ASN A 148 0.18 6.33 5.22
CA ASN A 148 -1.00 5.82 5.89
C ASN A 148 -0.67 5.30 7.29
N PRO A 149 -0.74 6.12 8.34
CA PRO A 149 -0.69 5.63 9.71
C PRO A 149 -1.84 4.66 9.97
N MET A 150 -1.63 3.66 10.83
CA MET A 150 -2.69 2.74 11.22
C MET A 150 -3.65 3.40 12.21
N GLY A 151 -4.92 3.13 12.01
CA GLY A 151 -6.00 3.34 12.96
C GLY A 151 -6.78 2.04 13.16
N MET A 152 -7.92 2.11 13.80
CA MET A 152 -8.81 0.97 13.98
C MET A 152 -10.21 1.35 13.45
N LEU A 153 -10.77 0.51 12.57
CA LEU A 153 -12.17 0.60 12.18
C LEU A 153 -13.02 -0.13 13.20
N ILE A 154 -14.14 0.47 13.60
CA ILE A 154 -15.13 -0.11 14.51
C ILE A 154 -16.52 -0.06 13.89
N ASN A 155 -17.30 -1.13 14.09
CA ASN A 155 -18.72 -1.17 13.74
C ASN A 155 -19.53 -0.56 14.88
N MET A 156 -20.08 0.63 14.63
CA MET A 156 -20.81 1.43 15.64
C MET A 156 -22.14 0.78 16.03
N ALA A 157 -22.79 0.04 15.14
CA ALA A 157 -24.03 -0.66 15.45
C ALA A 157 -23.76 -1.81 16.44
N HIS A 158 -22.71 -2.59 16.22
CA HIS A 158 -22.29 -3.67 17.13
C HIS A 158 -21.92 -3.14 18.53
N TYR A 159 -21.26 -1.94 18.61
CA TYR A 159 -20.97 -1.30 19.88
C TYR A 159 -22.24 -1.00 20.66
N LYS A 160 -23.21 -0.34 20.01
CA LYS A 160 -24.50 0.03 20.62
C LYS A 160 -25.30 -1.18 21.07
N GLU A 161 -25.29 -2.25 20.27
CA GLU A 161 -26.00 -3.52 20.56
C GLU A 161 -25.55 -4.14 21.88
N VAL A 162 -24.25 -4.06 22.21
CA VAL A 162 -23.69 -4.62 23.45
C VAL A 162 -23.52 -3.57 24.56
N GLY A 163 -24.13 -2.38 24.41
CA GLY A 163 -24.09 -1.32 25.40
C GLY A 163 -22.76 -0.54 25.49
N LEU A 164 -21.93 -0.63 24.46
CA LEU A 164 -20.69 0.16 24.35
C LEU A 164 -20.98 1.49 23.65
N ASP A 165 -20.33 2.55 24.12
CA ASP A 165 -20.37 3.87 23.48
C ASP A 165 -19.33 3.95 22.36
N PRO A 166 -19.71 4.06 21.07
CA PRO A 166 -18.75 4.12 19.96
C PRO A 166 -17.91 5.40 19.95
N THR A 167 -18.27 6.42 20.74
CA THR A 167 -17.46 7.63 20.91
C THR A 167 -16.33 7.45 21.95
N LYS A 168 -16.36 6.35 22.68
CA LYS A 168 -15.36 5.95 23.67
C LYS A 168 -14.71 4.62 23.26
N PRO A 169 -13.90 4.61 22.20
CA PRO A 169 -13.22 3.40 21.75
C PRO A 169 -12.22 2.90 22.81
N PRO A 170 -11.78 1.64 22.74
CA PRO A 170 -10.80 1.13 23.69
C PRO A 170 -9.50 1.93 23.58
N ALA A 171 -9.09 2.53 24.70
CA ALA A 171 -7.88 3.37 24.77
C ALA A 171 -6.63 2.57 25.15
N THR A 172 -6.79 1.41 25.81
CA THR A 172 -5.71 0.53 26.30
C THR A 172 -5.90 -0.90 25.79
N TRP A 173 -4.88 -1.74 25.94
CA TRP A 173 -4.97 -3.16 25.60
C TRP A 173 -6.01 -3.92 26.43
N ASP A 174 -6.10 -3.64 27.73
CA ASP A 174 -7.10 -4.24 28.60
C ASP A 174 -8.53 -3.91 28.14
N GLN A 175 -8.76 -2.64 27.79
CA GLN A 175 -10.04 -2.22 27.23
C GLN A 175 -10.30 -2.86 25.86
N LEU A 176 -9.25 -3.04 25.03
CA LEU A 176 -9.40 -3.75 23.76
C LEU A 176 -9.90 -5.17 23.98
N VAL A 177 -9.30 -5.90 24.94
CA VAL A 177 -9.72 -7.26 25.29
C VAL A 177 -11.13 -7.28 25.87
N GLU A 178 -11.45 -6.37 26.79
CA GLU A 178 -12.78 -6.25 27.38
C GLU A 178 -13.85 -6.02 26.30
N TYR A 179 -13.63 -5.02 25.43
CA TYR A 179 -14.57 -4.67 24.36
C TYR A 179 -14.70 -5.81 23.35
N ALA A 180 -13.56 -6.40 22.96
CA ALA A 180 -13.56 -7.52 22.02
C ALA A 180 -14.35 -8.72 22.57
N LYS A 181 -14.26 -9.01 23.89
CA LYS A 181 -15.08 -10.05 24.53
C LYS A 181 -16.56 -9.73 24.51
N LYS A 182 -16.96 -8.49 24.85
CA LYS A 182 -18.37 -8.05 24.79
C LYS A 182 -18.93 -8.12 23.35
N LEU A 183 -18.11 -7.78 22.37
CA LEU A 183 -18.47 -7.79 20.96
C LEU A 183 -18.46 -9.19 20.32
N THR A 184 -17.85 -10.18 20.98
CA THR A 184 -17.85 -11.58 20.53
C THR A 184 -19.15 -12.24 20.97
N THR A 185 -19.96 -12.65 19.99
CA THR A 185 -21.26 -13.30 20.18
C THR A 185 -21.29 -14.66 19.43
N GLY A 186 -22.40 -15.37 19.42
CA GLY A 186 -22.53 -16.61 18.65
C GLY A 186 -22.38 -16.44 17.13
N SER A 187 -22.55 -15.22 16.60
CA SER A 187 -22.55 -14.94 15.15
C SER A 187 -21.36 -14.13 14.66
N ARG A 188 -20.60 -13.48 15.56
CA ARG A 188 -19.48 -12.60 15.22
C ARG A 188 -18.39 -12.61 16.29
N TYR A 189 -17.21 -12.09 15.90
CA TYR A 189 -16.06 -11.93 16.79
C TYR A 189 -15.75 -10.44 17.02
N GLY A 190 -15.06 -10.17 18.14
CA GLY A 190 -14.75 -8.80 18.54
C GLY A 190 -13.76 -8.11 17.63
N ILE A 191 -12.72 -8.81 17.16
CA ILE A 191 -11.67 -8.24 16.31
C ILE A 191 -11.19 -9.22 15.25
N GLY A 192 -10.84 -8.70 14.07
CA GLY A 192 -10.15 -9.47 13.03
C GLY A 192 -8.64 -9.22 13.09
N LEU A 193 -7.85 -10.28 12.99
CA LEU A 193 -6.40 -10.25 12.92
C LEU A 193 -5.88 -10.83 11.61
N ILE A 194 -4.66 -10.46 11.24
CA ILE A 194 -3.93 -11.02 10.10
C ILE A 194 -2.94 -12.07 10.63
N GLY A 195 -3.03 -13.30 10.13
CA GLY A 195 -2.09 -14.37 10.42
C GLY A 195 -1.52 -15.00 9.15
N ALA A 196 -2.02 -14.62 7.97
CA ALA A 196 -1.49 -15.11 6.69
C ALA A 196 -0.09 -14.58 6.42
N ARG A 197 0.67 -15.33 5.59
CA ARG A 197 2.03 -14.96 5.18
C ARG A 197 2.01 -13.76 4.23
N GLN A 198 1.95 -12.58 4.79
CA GLN A 198 2.00 -11.32 4.06
C GLN A 198 2.48 -10.16 4.94
N GLU A 199 3.05 -9.14 4.33
CA GLU A 199 3.56 -7.95 5.04
C GLU A 199 2.49 -7.19 5.83
N GLY A 200 1.22 -7.30 5.45
CA GLY A 200 0.11 -6.71 6.19
C GLY A 200 0.03 -7.11 7.65
N LEU A 201 0.64 -8.25 8.02
CA LEU A 201 0.75 -8.70 9.41
C LEU A 201 1.52 -7.70 10.26
N PHE A 202 2.65 -7.18 9.78
CA PHE A 202 3.49 -6.24 10.56
C PHE A 202 2.71 -4.99 10.97
N MET A 203 1.90 -4.44 10.09
CA MET A 203 1.10 -3.26 10.42
C MET A 203 0.10 -3.49 11.56
N ARG A 204 -0.24 -4.74 11.89
CA ARG A 204 -1.17 -5.12 12.98
C ARG A 204 -0.44 -5.61 14.22
N LEU A 205 0.68 -6.31 14.05
CA LEU A 205 1.52 -6.78 15.14
C LEU A 205 2.32 -5.63 15.79
N ASN A 206 2.90 -4.76 14.96
CA ASN A 206 3.86 -3.75 15.40
C ASN A 206 3.33 -2.76 16.44
N PRO A 207 2.08 -2.27 16.38
CA PRO A 207 1.54 -1.44 17.45
C PRO A 207 1.61 -2.09 18.82
N PHE A 208 1.50 -3.42 18.89
CA PHE A 208 1.63 -4.15 20.14
C PHE A 208 3.09 -4.36 20.53
N VAL A 209 3.94 -4.84 19.64
CA VAL A 209 5.38 -5.00 19.93
C VAL A 209 6.01 -3.68 20.37
N TRP A 210 5.85 -2.63 19.59
CA TRP A 210 6.41 -1.31 19.91
C TRP A 210 5.71 -0.64 21.10
N GLY A 211 4.41 -0.88 21.28
CA GLY A 211 3.63 -0.40 22.42
C GLY A 211 4.11 -0.95 23.76
N ALA A 212 4.60 -2.18 23.77
CA ALA A 212 5.30 -2.78 24.92
C ALA A 212 6.76 -2.29 25.07
N GLY A 213 7.31 -1.61 24.07
CA GLY A 213 8.70 -1.14 24.07
C GLY A 213 9.68 -2.06 23.35
N GLY A 214 9.19 -3.15 22.72
CA GLY A 214 10.01 -4.08 21.94
C GLY A 214 10.56 -3.45 20.66
N GLU A 215 11.74 -3.93 20.23
CA GLU A 215 12.41 -3.51 19.00
C GLU A 215 12.88 -4.73 18.21
N TYR A 216 12.90 -4.64 16.89
CA TYR A 216 13.37 -5.73 16.04
C TYR A 216 14.88 -5.89 16.08
N LEU A 217 15.60 -4.77 16.15
CA LEU A 217 17.05 -4.72 16.11
C LEU A 217 17.58 -3.93 17.32
N THR A 218 18.81 -4.25 17.71
CA THR A 218 19.60 -3.41 18.63
C THR A 218 19.82 -2.01 18.04
N ALA A 219 20.16 -1.03 18.88
CA ALA A 219 20.31 0.37 18.46
C ALA A 219 21.38 0.56 17.35
N ASP A 220 22.41 -0.30 17.32
CA ASP A 220 23.43 -0.31 16.29
C ASP A 220 23.03 -1.07 15.00
N GLY A 221 21.83 -1.67 15.00
CA GLY A 221 21.29 -2.43 13.87
C GLY A 221 21.97 -3.78 13.58
N LYS A 222 22.93 -4.21 14.42
CA LYS A 222 23.78 -5.36 14.11
C LYS A 222 23.23 -6.70 14.61
N ARG A 223 22.30 -6.68 15.54
CA ARG A 223 21.72 -7.88 16.15
C ARG A 223 20.21 -7.75 16.27
N SER A 224 19.55 -8.89 16.31
CA SER A 224 18.14 -8.95 16.69
C SER A 224 17.95 -8.59 18.15
N ALA A 225 16.91 -7.81 18.45
CA ALA A 225 16.43 -7.47 19.80
C ALA A 225 15.09 -8.16 20.13
N MET A 226 14.71 -9.17 19.39
CA MET A 226 13.42 -9.87 19.57
C MET A 226 13.39 -10.79 20.80
N ASP A 227 14.53 -11.03 21.46
CA ASP A 227 14.64 -11.83 22.70
C ASP A 227 14.37 -11.04 23.99
N THR A 228 13.93 -9.78 23.86
CA THR A 228 13.62 -8.94 25.02
C THR A 228 12.23 -9.25 25.60
N PRO A 229 12.03 -9.10 26.93
CA PRO A 229 10.72 -9.25 27.56
C PRO A 229 9.64 -8.36 26.92
N GLU A 230 10.01 -7.15 26.52
CA GLU A 230 9.13 -6.18 25.89
C GLU A 230 8.64 -6.67 24.53
N PHE A 231 9.51 -7.25 23.71
CA PHE A 231 9.10 -7.79 22.43
C PHE A 231 8.15 -8.98 22.62
N LEU A 232 8.48 -9.87 23.54
CA LEU A 232 7.66 -11.02 23.89
C LEU A 232 6.28 -10.60 24.41
N GLU A 233 6.21 -9.57 25.25
CA GLU A 233 4.92 -9.04 25.76
C GLU A 233 3.99 -8.63 24.64
N GLY A 234 4.46 -7.81 23.69
CA GLY A 234 3.65 -7.37 22.54
C GLY A 234 3.31 -8.50 21.59
N PHE A 235 4.24 -9.40 21.31
CA PHE A 235 4.04 -10.57 20.48
C PHE A 235 2.99 -11.52 21.09
N LYS A 236 3.12 -11.82 22.39
CA LYS A 236 2.14 -12.63 23.14
C LYS A 236 0.77 -12.00 23.12
N PHE A 237 0.66 -10.71 23.39
CA PHE A 237 -0.62 -10.02 23.39
C PHE A 237 -1.36 -10.22 22.05
N TYR A 238 -0.67 -10.04 20.93
CA TYR A 238 -1.25 -10.26 19.60
C TYR A 238 -1.74 -11.71 19.41
N VAL A 239 -0.92 -12.68 19.79
CA VAL A 239 -1.25 -14.11 19.68
C VAL A 239 -2.38 -14.50 20.65
N GLU A 240 -2.39 -13.98 21.87
CA GLU A 240 -3.36 -14.29 22.89
C GLU A 240 -4.78 -13.76 22.59
N LEU A 241 -4.93 -12.74 21.76
CA LEU A 241 -6.26 -12.33 21.27
C LEU A 241 -7.00 -13.51 20.61
N PHE A 242 -6.29 -14.36 19.89
CA PHE A 242 -6.84 -15.57 19.30
C PHE A 242 -6.79 -16.77 20.25
N THR A 243 -5.61 -17.10 20.78
CA THR A 243 -5.37 -18.38 21.45
C THR A 243 -5.97 -18.46 22.85
N LYS A 244 -6.00 -17.35 23.59
CA LYS A 244 -6.46 -17.26 24.98
C LYS A 244 -7.80 -16.54 25.11
N HIS A 245 -7.92 -15.35 24.51
CA HIS A 245 -9.13 -14.54 24.67
C HIS A 245 -10.28 -14.99 23.77
N LYS A 246 -9.99 -15.72 22.69
CA LYS A 246 -10.99 -16.29 21.74
C LYS A 246 -11.88 -15.22 21.10
N VAL A 247 -11.35 -14.02 20.88
CA VAL A 247 -12.08 -12.87 20.31
C VAL A 247 -11.85 -12.67 18.82
N VAL A 248 -11.09 -13.56 18.18
CA VAL A 248 -10.73 -13.57 16.76
C VAL A 248 -11.37 -14.79 16.07
N PRO A 249 -11.87 -14.67 14.83
CA PRO A 249 -12.43 -15.80 14.08
C PRO A 249 -11.42 -16.96 13.93
N PRO A 250 -11.91 -18.22 13.82
CA PRO A 250 -11.06 -19.36 13.50
C PRO A 250 -10.43 -19.21 12.10
N GLY A 251 -9.35 -19.96 11.84
CA GLY A 251 -8.63 -19.89 10.57
C GLY A 251 -7.74 -18.66 10.43
N VAL A 252 -7.35 -18.02 11.53
CA VAL A 252 -6.55 -16.77 11.52
C VAL A 252 -5.27 -16.85 10.70
N ILE A 253 -4.62 -18.02 10.58
CA ILE A 253 -3.40 -18.22 9.79
C ILE A 253 -3.60 -18.07 8.29
N GLU A 254 -4.83 -18.13 7.80
CA GLU A 254 -5.22 -17.95 6.42
C GLU A 254 -5.77 -16.53 6.16
N GLN A 255 -6.00 -15.74 7.23
CA GLN A 255 -6.61 -14.41 7.12
C GLN A 255 -5.57 -13.37 6.76
N GLY A 256 -5.71 -12.83 5.56
CA GLY A 256 -4.98 -11.65 5.09
C GLY A 256 -5.79 -10.37 5.24
N ALA A 257 -5.24 -9.27 4.70
CA ALA A 257 -5.89 -7.97 4.80
C ALA A 257 -7.25 -7.93 4.08
N GLN A 258 -7.37 -8.62 2.96
CA GLN A 258 -8.61 -8.67 2.17
C GLN A 258 -9.68 -9.50 2.89
N GLU A 259 -9.31 -10.66 3.42
CA GLU A 259 -10.22 -11.55 4.16
C GLU A 259 -10.77 -10.83 5.40
N VAL A 260 -9.92 -10.16 6.18
CA VAL A 260 -10.35 -9.41 7.37
C VAL A 260 -11.29 -8.26 7.00
N ARG A 261 -11.03 -7.52 5.91
CA ARG A 261 -11.94 -6.47 5.41
C ARG A 261 -13.28 -7.07 4.96
N THR A 262 -13.25 -8.22 4.30
CA THR A 262 -14.45 -8.96 3.89
C THR A 262 -15.27 -9.41 5.11
N GLN A 263 -14.61 -9.92 6.15
CA GLN A 263 -15.29 -10.25 7.41
C GLN A 263 -15.95 -9.03 8.07
N LEU A 264 -15.26 -7.87 8.06
CA LEU A 264 -15.83 -6.61 8.58
C LEU A 264 -17.04 -6.17 7.73
N ALA A 265 -16.94 -6.24 6.41
CA ALA A 265 -18.03 -5.90 5.50
C ALA A 265 -19.26 -6.80 5.67
N HIS A 266 -19.05 -8.07 5.97
CA HIS A 266 -20.13 -9.03 6.28
C HIS A 266 -20.49 -9.13 7.77
N GLU A 267 -20.06 -8.16 8.57
CA GLU A 267 -20.39 -8.04 10.00
C GLU A 267 -19.99 -9.26 10.84
N LYS A 268 -18.99 -10.04 10.38
CA LYS A 268 -18.43 -11.19 11.10
C LYS A 268 -17.42 -10.80 12.17
N ILE A 269 -16.91 -9.57 12.10
CA ILE A 269 -16.06 -8.95 13.12
C ILE A 269 -16.52 -7.52 13.40
N SER A 270 -16.21 -7.01 14.58
CA SER A 270 -16.62 -5.67 15.02
C SER A 270 -15.51 -4.64 14.94
N MET A 271 -14.25 -5.07 15.01
CA MET A 271 -13.08 -4.20 15.00
C MET A 271 -12.01 -4.74 14.05
N ASN A 272 -11.22 -3.82 13.45
CA ASN A 272 -10.07 -4.15 12.62
C ASN A 272 -9.05 -3.01 12.64
N ILE A 273 -7.80 -3.29 13.06
CA ILE A 273 -6.69 -2.35 12.87
C ILE A 273 -6.38 -2.27 11.37
N SER A 274 -6.47 -1.08 10.79
CA SER A 274 -6.44 -0.93 9.34
C SER A 274 -5.91 0.44 8.88
N VAL A 275 -5.63 0.51 7.59
CA VAL A 275 -5.18 1.70 6.86
C VAL A 275 -6.36 2.60 6.49
N PRO A 276 -6.14 3.90 6.15
CA PRO A 276 -7.21 4.83 5.80
C PRO A 276 -8.15 4.34 4.71
N GLN A 277 -7.65 3.75 3.64
CA GLN A 277 -8.45 3.28 2.50
C GLN A 277 -9.38 2.09 2.81
N ALA A 278 -9.18 1.42 3.93
CA ALA A 278 -9.93 0.19 4.25
C ALA A 278 -11.44 0.38 4.31
N TRP A 279 -11.93 1.54 4.78
CA TRP A 279 -13.36 1.81 4.84
C TRP A 279 -14.01 1.90 3.44
N LYS A 280 -13.29 2.46 2.45
CA LYS A 280 -13.76 2.49 1.05
C LYS A 280 -13.87 1.08 0.47
N ILE A 281 -12.91 0.22 0.80
CA ILE A 281 -12.89 -1.18 0.37
C ILE A 281 -14.06 -1.94 1.03
N VAL A 282 -14.26 -1.77 2.34
CA VAL A 282 -15.39 -2.36 3.07
C VAL A 282 -16.73 -1.90 2.49
N GLN A 283 -16.87 -0.59 2.20
CA GLN A 283 -18.08 -0.04 1.58
C GLN A 283 -18.29 -0.56 0.15
N ALA A 284 -17.22 -0.81 -0.61
CA ALA A 284 -17.33 -1.38 -1.95
C ALA A 284 -17.79 -2.85 -1.92
N ILE A 285 -17.45 -3.60 -0.86
CA ILE A 285 -17.94 -4.98 -0.63
C ILE A 285 -19.39 -4.95 -0.14
N ASN A 286 -19.72 -4.10 0.82
CA ASN A 286 -21.06 -3.93 1.38
C ASN A 286 -21.50 -2.45 1.34
N PRO A 287 -22.26 -2.04 0.32
CA PRO A 287 -22.73 -0.65 0.19
C PRO A 287 -23.61 -0.15 1.34
N ASN A 288 -24.19 -1.04 2.14
CA ASN A 288 -24.99 -0.69 3.31
C ASN A 288 -24.13 -0.25 4.51
N MET A 289 -22.83 -0.55 4.49
CA MET A 289 -21.85 -0.05 5.46
C MET A 289 -21.58 1.45 5.25
N LYS A 290 -22.56 2.27 5.63
CA LYS A 290 -22.44 3.72 5.51
C LYS A 290 -21.44 4.28 6.52
N VAL A 291 -20.65 5.20 6.04
CA VAL A 291 -19.66 5.92 6.81
C VAL A 291 -20.12 7.37 6.93
N PRO A 292 -20.25 7.97 8.15
CA PRO A 292 -19.80 7.44 9.45
C PRO A 292 -20.89 6.72 10.28
N GLU A 293 -22.06 6.41 9.71
CA GLU A 293 -23.22 5.95 10.49
C GLU A 293 -23.07 4.54 11.05
N THR A 294 -22.44 3.64 10.29
CA THR A 294 -22.24 2.23 10.69
C THR A 294 -20.79 1.90 10.98
N LEU A 295 -19.86 2.57 10.29
CA LEU A 295 -18.42 2.33 10.42
C LEU A 295 -17.70 3.64 10.72
N THR A 296 -16.82 3.65 11.72
CA THR A 296 -15.96 4.80 12.01
C THR A 296 -14.52 4.36 12.26
N ALA A 297 -13.58 5.29 12.07
CA ALA A 297 -12.19 5.10 12.45
C ALA A 297 -11.96 5.65 13.86
N VAL A 298 -11.04 5.03 14.59
CA VAL A 298 -10.57 5.45 15.90
C VAL A 298 -9.06 5.20 16.02
N PRO A 299 -8.36 5.82 16.98
CA PRO A 299 -6.97 5.52 17.24
C PRO A 299 -6.74 4.05 17.60
N VAL A 300 -5.54 3.53 17.32
CA VAL A 300 -5.10 2.24 17.86
C VAL A 300 -4.91 2.38 19.38
N PRO A 301 -5.33 1.38 20.20
CA PRO A 301 -5.13 1.40 21.65
C PRO A 301 -3.67 1.58 22.05
N VAL A 302 -3.43 2.39 23.08
CA VAL A 302 -2.09 2.70 23.57
C VAL A 302 -1.52 1.47 24.29
N GLY A 303 -0.26 1.16 24.02
CA GLY A 303 0.44 0.09 24.70
C GLY A 303 0.89 0.49 26.12
N PRO A 304 1.34 -0.47 26.93
CA PRO A 304 1.68 -0.25 28.32
C PRO A 304 2.86 0.73 28.53
N LYS A 305 3.75 0.86 27.55
CA LYS A 305 4.92 1.73 27.65
C LYS A 305 4.92 2.91 26.68
N LYS A 306 4.31 2.76 25.50
CA LYS A 306 4.38 3.78 24.45
C LYS A 306 3.04 3.94 23.72
N LYS A 307 2.70 5.18 23.39
CA LYS A 307 1.73 5.49 22.35
C LYS A 307 2.45 5.40 20.99
N VAL A 308 2.16 4.38 20.21
CA VAL A 308 2.79 4.13 18.93
C VAL A 308 1.83 3.41 17.99
N THR A 309 1.97 3.67 16.71
CA THR A 309 1.28 2.90 15.66
C THR A 309 2.26 2.55 14.54
N ALA A 310 1.87 1.64 13.67
CA ALA A 310 2.59 1.40 12.43
C ALA A 310 2.11 2.36 11.33
N ALA A 311 2.86 2.46 10.24
CA ALA A 311 2.42 3.14 9.04
C ALA A 311 2.75 2.34 7.78
N GLU A 312 1.91 2.50 6.79
CA GLU A 312 2.15 2.05 5.43
C GLU A 312 2.61 3.25 4.59
N TYR A 313 3.79 3.14 4.00
CA TYR A 313 4.29 4.10 3.02
C TYR A 313 4.23 3.44 1.65
N GLY A 314 3.38 3.94 0.78
CA GLY A 314 3.29 3.49 -0.61
C GLY A 314 4.29 4.24 -1.47
N MET A 315 4.93 3.53 -2.37
CA MET A 315 5.98 4.06 -3.24
C MET A 315 5.94 3.40 -4.60
N ARG A 316 6.24 4.16 -5.62
CA ARG A 316 6.52 3.58 -6.93
C ARG A 316 7.99 3.71 -7.25
N VAL A 317 8.50 2.72 -7.97
CA VAL A 317 9.88 2.64 -8.41
C VAL A 317 9.93 2.51 -9.92
N ILE A 318 11.02 2.95 -10.53
CA ILE A 318 11.34 2.67 -11.93
C ILE A 318 12.37 1.53 -11.94
N SER A 319 12.12 0.51 -12.75
CA SER A 319 13.04 -0.62 -12.88
C SER A 319 14.34 -0.21 -13.56
N ALA A 320 15.48 -0.70 -13.05
CA ALA A 320 16.77 -0.52 -13.70
C ALA A 320 16.85 -1.24 -15.06
N SER A 321 15.98 -2.21 -15.33
CA SER A 321 15.92 -2.94 -16.59
C SER A 321 15.02 -2.31 -17.65
N THR A 322 14.37 -1.18 -17.36
CA THR A 322 13.53 -0.49 -18.36
C THR A 322 14.36 -0.07 -19.56
N LYS A 323 13.82 -0.28 -20.75
CA LYS A 323 14.43 0.15 -22.00
C LYS A 323 14.07 1.59 -22.38
N ASN A 324 13.10 2.18 -21.69
CA ASN A 324 12.52 3.49 -22.00
C ASN A 324 12.48 4.39 -20.76
N PRO A 325 13.62 4.71 -20.12
CA PRO A 325 13.65 5.40 -18.83
C PRO A 325 13.02 6.80 -18.87
N GLU A 326 13.19 7.55 -19.95
CA GLU A 326 12.55 8.88 -20.09
C GLU A 326 11.03 8.79 -20.25
N ALA A 327 10.52 7.80 -20.99
CA ALA A 327 9.08 7.55 -21.10
C ALA A 327 8.50 7.05 -19.76
N ALA A 328 9.22 6.16 -19.07
CA ALA A 328 8.85 5.70 -17.73
C ALA A 328 8.80 6.86 -16.73
N TRP A 329 9.81 7.75 -16.75
CA TRP A 329 9.81 8.96 -15.92
C TRP A 329 8.62 9.87 -16.23
N LYS A 330 8.25 10.04 -17.49
CA LYS A 330 7.08 10.87 -17.88
C LYS A 330 5.78 10.31 -17.31
N VAL A 331 5.55 8.98 -17.40
CA VAL A 331 4.41 8.30 -16.77
C VAL A 331 4.46 8.44 -15.25
N TYR A 332 5.62 8.18 -14.69
CA TYR A 332 5.88 8.25 -13.25
C TYR A 332 5.56 9.64 -12.68
N LYS A 333 6.11 10.70 -13.28
CA LYS A 333 5.85 12.08 -12.89
C LYS A 333 4.37 12.46 -13.01
N TYR A 334 3.67 11.99 -14.05
CA TYR A 334 2.25 12.23 -14.22
C TYR A 334 1.42 11.61 -13.10
N TRP A 335 1.78 10.37 -12.68
CA TRP A 335 1.16 9.73 -11.50
C TRP A 335 1.28 10.59 -10.24
N TYR A 336 2.41 11.23 -10.04
CA TYR A 336 2.68 12.09 -8.88
C TYR A 336 2.17 13.53 -9.05
N GLY A 337 1.46 13.83 -10.12
CA GLY A 337 0.81 15.12 -10.34
C GLY A 337 -0.31 15.38 -9.32
N HIS A 338 -0.55 16.67 -9.02
CA HIS A 338 -1.56 17.11 -8.05
C HIS A 338 -2.93 16.46 -8.28
N ASP A 339 -3.46 16.55 -9.50
CA ASP A 339 -4.83 16.11 -9.84
C ASP A 339 -4.99 14.59 -9.67
N ILE A 340 -3.94 13.82 -10.02
CA ILE A 340 -3.95 12.37 -9.85
C ILE A 340 -3.91 12.01 -8.36
N GLN A 341 -3.05 12.67 -7.58
CA GLN A 341 -2.93 12.43 -6.15
C GLN A 341 -4.20 12.85 -5.40
N LEU A 342 -4.83 13.94 -5.77
CA LEU A 342 -6.12 14.36 -5.23
C LEU A 342 -7.23 13.35 -5.59
N ARG A 343 -7.28 12.89 -6.84
CA ARG A 343 -8.22 11.86 -7.27
C ARG A 343 -8.04 10.54 -6.49
N ASN A 344 -6.80 10.13 -6.25
CA ASN A 344 -6.49 8.94 -5.45
C ASN A 344 -7.03 9.07 -4.02
N PHE A 345 -6.89 10.25 -3.40
CA PHE A 345 -7.50 10.52 -2.11
C PHE A 345 -9.03 10.45 -2.18
N GLN A 346 -9.67 11.13 -3.12
CA GLN A 346 -11.13 11.18 -3.26
C GLN A 346 -11.76 9.81 -3.51
N ILE A 347 -11.13 8.99 -4.36
CA ILE A 347 -11.65 7.67 -4.75
C ILE A 347 -11.28 6.60 -3.73
N ALA A 348 -10.01 6.54 -3.33
CA ALA A 348 -9.46 5.45 -2.53
C ALA A 348 -9.17 5.82 -1.07
N ALA A 349 -9.33 7.09 -0.67
CA ALA A 349 -9.09 7.60 0.69
C ALA A 349 -7.65 7.38 1.21
N VAL A 350 -6.66 7.39 0.33
CA VAL A 350 -5.24 7.33 0.72
C VAL A 350 -4.73 8.71 1.08
N LEU A 351 -3.89 8.78 2.10
CA LEU A 351 -3.34 10.05 2.56
C LEU A 351 -2.10 10.41 1.73
N SER A 352 -2.27 11.26 0.73
CA SER A 352 -1.20 11.67 -0.16
C SER A 352 0.01 12.21 0.59
N ALA A 353 1.21 11.81 0.15
CA ALA A 353 2.46 12.38 0.62
C ALA A 353 2.82 13.71 -0.08
N ARG A 354 2.06 14.10 -1.10
CA ARG A 354 2.21 15.37 -1.80
C ARG A 354 1.61 16.51 -0.96
N LEU A 355 2.41 17.53 -0.61
CA LEU A 355 2.05 18.53 0.40
C LEU A 355 0.87 19.42 0.01
N ASP A 356 0.73 19.77 -1.27
CA ASP A 356 -0.39 20.58 -1.75
C ASP A 356 -1.74 19.84 -1.66
N VAL A 357 -1.75 18.51 -1.84
CA VAL A 357 -2.92 17.65 -1.61
C VAL A 357 -3.12 17.41 -0.11
N LYS A 358 -2.04 17.05 0.61
CA LYS A 358 -2.07 16.77 2.06
C LYS A 358 -2.64 17.95 2.85
N ASN A 359 -2.26 19.18 2.48
CA ASN A 359 -2.67 20.41 3.14
C ASN A 359 -3.90 21.07 2.45
N GLY A 360 -4.41 20.48 1.38
CA GLY A 360 -5.58 20.95 0.66
C GLY A 360 -6.88 20.76 1.44
N PRO A 361 -7.92 21.55 1.12
CA PRO A 361 -9.18 21.56 1.86
C PRO A 361 -9.90 20.21 1.83
N GLU A 362 -9.78 19.44 0.75
CA GLU A 362 -10.43 18.15 0.60
C GLU A 362 -9.94 17.16 1.66
N MET A 363 -8.62 17.05 1.84
CA MET A 363 -8.04 16.14 2.81
C MET A 363 -8.13 16.71 4.24
N GLN A 364 -7.95 18.04 4.40
CA GLN A 364 -8.00 18.70 5.69
C GLN A 364 -9.42 18.74 6.30
N ASN A 365 -10.48 18.67 5.49
CA ASN A 365 -11.85 18.65 5.99
C ASN A 365 -12.43 17.23 6.10
N ASP A 366 -11.76 16.22 5.54
CA ASP A 366 -12.21 14.84 5.64
C ASP A 366 -12.05 14.30 7.08
N LYS A 367 -13.13 13.78 7.64
CA LYS A 367 -13.18 13.29 9.02
C LYS A 367 -12.22 12.09 9.24
N TYR A 368 -12.15 11.19 8.28
CA TYR A 368 -11.28 10.00 8.38
C TYR A 368 -9.82 10.36 8.20
N ALA A 369 -9.51 11.21 7.21
CA ALA A 369 -8.17 11.73 7.02
C ALA A 369 -7.64 12.40 8.30
N LYS A 370 -8.46 13.19 8.99
CA LYS A 370 -8.09 13.81 10.28
C LYS A 370 -7.72 12.75 11.34
N ILE A 371 -8.55 11.72 11.50
CA ILE A 371 -8.33 10.67 12.52
C ILE A 371 -7.02 9.94 12.26
N TYR A 372 -6.80 9.53 11.01
CA TYR A 372 -5.58 8.81 10.64
C TYR A 372 -4.35 9.73 10.66
N SER A 373 -4.44 10.95 10.14
CA SER A 373 -3.33 11.92 10.16
C SER A 373 -2.90 12.26 11.59
N ALA A 374 -3.83 12.31 12.55
CA ALA A 374 -3.51 12.50 13.97
C ALA A 374 -2.67 11.35 14.57
N GLN A 375 -2.56 10.20 13.89
CA GLN A 375 -1.68 9.10 14.31
C GLN A 375 -0.25 9.26 13.75
N ALA A 376 -0.03 10.11 12.73
CA ALA A 376 1.28 10.26 12.06
C ALA A 376 2.45 10.56 13.01
N PRO A 377 2.32 11.42 14.06
CA PRO A 377 3.40 11.68 15.01
C PRO A 377 3.83 10.44 15.83
N PHE A 378 2.98 9.42 15.89
CA PHE A 378 3.21 8.17 16.62
C PHE A 378 3.56 7.01 15.70
N ALA A 379 3.60 7.25 14.39
CA ALA A 379 3.85 6.23 13.40
C ALA A 379 5.33 5.84 13.37
N LYS A 380 5.57 4.54 13.32
CA LYS A 380 6.90 3.95 13.21
C LYS A 380 6.94 2.96 12.04
N LEU A 381 8.13 2.77 11.48
CA LEU A 381 8.39 1.83 10.39
C LEU A 381 9.30 0.71 10.88
N GLU A 382 9.22 -0.42 10.18
CA GLU A 382 10.13 -1.55 10.34
C GLU A 382 11.57 -1.14 9.95
N PRO A 383 12.59 -1.93 10.35
CA PRO A 383 13.98 -1.67 9.97
C PRO A 383 14.16 -1.54 8.45
N ARG A 384 14.87 -0.50 8.03
CA ARG A 384 15.14 -0.20 6.62
C ARG A 384 16.50 -0.72 6.19
N ILE A 385 16.65 -2.04 6.20
CA ILE A 385 17.87 -2.75 5.84
C ILE A 385 17.59 -3.79 4.75
N PRO A 386 18.58 -4.15 3.92
CA PRO A 386 18.41 -5.15 2.86
C PRO A 386 17.98 -6.54 3.36
N GLU A 387 18.33 -6.87 4.60
CA GLU A 387 18.04 -8.15 5.27
C GLU A 387 16.60 -8.26 5.76
N TRP A 388 15.87 -7.13 5.84
CA TRP A 388 14.53 -7.09 6.43
C TRP A 388 13.55 -8.14 5.85
N PRO A 389 13.49 -8.40 4.53
CA PRO A 389 12.55 -9.40 4.02
C PRO A 389 12.75 -10.79 4.62
N LYS A 390 14.01 -11.22 4.86
CA LYS A 390 14.30 -12.51 5.50
C LYS A 390 13.97 -12.50 7.00
N ILE A 391 14.29 -11.40 7.69
CA ILE A 391 13.97 -11.22 9.11
C ILE A 391 12.46 -11.21 9.30
N GLY A 392 11.75 -10.46 8.47
CA GLY A 392 10.30 -10.39 8.47
C GLY A 392 9.64 -11.75 8.22
N ASP A 393 10.17 -12.55 7.30
CA ASP A 393 9.68 -13.90 7.03
C ASP A 393 9.80 -14.82 8.27
N ALA A 394 10.90 -14.72 9.02
CA ALA A 394 11.06 -15.46 10.27
C ALA A 394 10.03 -15.03 11.33
N VAL A 395 9.69 -13.75 11.41
CA VAL A 395 8.64 -13.24 12.33
C VAL A 395 7.25 -13.72 11.91
N ILE A 396 6.95 -13.69 10.61
CA ILE A 396 5.67 -14.22 10.10
C ILE A 396 5.54 -15.71 10.45
N THR A 397 6.61 -16.48 10.27
CA THR A 397 6.66 -17.90 10.63
C THR A 397 6.37 -18.09 12.12
N ALA A 398 7.02 -17.31 12.99
CA ALA A 398 6.78 -17.37 14.43
C ALA A 398 5.33 -17.07 14.81
N VAL A 399 4.70 -16.09 14.17
CA VAL A 399 3.27 -15.78 14.39
C VAL A 399 2.39 -16.96 13.99
N GLN A 400 2.64 -17.58 12.83
CA GLN A 400 1.85 -18.74 12.36
C GLN A 400 2.02 -19.96 13.25
N GLU A 401 3.25 -20.27 13.69
CA GLU A 401 3.53 -21.37 14.60
C GLU A 401 2.83 -21.17 15.96
N ALA A 402 2.84 -19.93 16.47
CA ALA A 402 2.16 -19.59 17.71
C ALA A 402 0.62 -19.63 17.58
N PHE A 403 0.06 -19.14 16.48
CA PHE A 403 -1.38 -19.19 16.20
C PHE A 403 -1.89 -20.62 16.02
N SER A 404 -1.12 -21.48 15.36
CA SER A 404 -1.47 -22.90 15.15
C SER A 404 -1.25 -23.78 16.39
N GLY A 405 -0.58 -23.27 17.42
CA GLY A 405 -0.21 -24.03 18.60
C GLY A 405 0.95 -25.03 18.38
N GLN A 406 1.65 -24.94 17.25
CA GLN A 406 2.84 -25.75 16.97
C GLN A 406 3.99 -25.41 17.93
N LYS A 407 4.10 -24.15 18.32
CA LYS A 407 5.07 -23.67 19.32
C LYS A 407 4.39 -22.71 20.29
N THR A 408 4.95 -22.60 21.50
CA THR A 408 4.58 -21.50 22.38
C THR A 408 5.09 -20.18 21.79
N PRO A 409 4.49 -19.02 22.11
CA PRO A 409 4.98 -17.73 21.66
C PRO A 409 6.47 -17.50 21.97
N GLU A 410 6.93 -17.95 23.15
CA GLU A 410 8.32 -17.87 23.59
C GLU A 410 9.26 -18.66 22.67
N GLN A 411 8.89 -19.93 22.35
CA GLN A 411 9.73 -20.77 21.51
C GLN A 411 9.74 -20.27 20.06
N ALA A 412 8.58 -19.89 19.51
CA ALA A 412 8.47 -19.34 18.17
C ALA A 412 9.31 -18.07 18.01
N LEU A 413 9.26 -17.17 18.99
CA LEU A 413 10.03 -15.92 18.98
C LEU A 413 11.54 -16.17 19.13
N LYS A 414 11.94 -17.12 19.96
CA LYS A 414 13.35 -17.53 20.13
C LYS A 414 13.94 -18.02 18.80
N ASP A 415 13.18 -18.81 18.06
CA ASP A 415 13.61 -19.33 16.74
C ASP A 415 13.71 -18.20 15.70
N ALA A 416 12.75 -17.25 15.69
CA ALA A 416 12.80 -16.07 14.84
C ALA A 416 14.01 -15.17 15.18
N HIS A 417 14.29 -14.95 16.46
CA HIS A 417 15.47 -14.21 16.93
C HIS A 417 16.78 -14.85 16.43
N ALA A 418 16.91 -16.16 16.57
CA ALA A 418 18.08 -16.90 16.10
C ALA A 418 18.24 -16.82 14.58
N SER A 419 17.13 -16.93 13.83
CA SER A 419 17.12 -16.81 12.37
C SER A 419 17.53 -15.39 11.92
N ALA A 420 17.00 -14.35 12.58
CA ALA A 420 17.36 -12.97 12.31
C ALA A 420 18.86 -12.70 12.53
N ASN A 421 19.44 -13.22 13.61
CA ASN A 421 20.88 -13.07 13.87
C ASN A 421 21.75 -13.78 12.83
N ARG A 422 21.38 -14.98 12.37
CA ARG A 422 22.08 -15.64 11.22
C ARG A 422 22.00 -14.77 9.96
N THR A 423 20.84 -14.25 9.65
CA THR A 423 20.66 -13.36 8.49
C THR A 423 21.54 -12.10 8.58
N LEU A 424 21.62 -11.47 9.77
CA LEU A 424 22.42 -10.27 9.99
C LEU A 424 23.93 -10.56 9.94
N SER A 425 24.36 -11.76 10.33
CA SER A 425 25.77 -12.17 10.25
C SER A 425 26.21 -12.69 8.87
N GLY A 426 25.29 -12.73 7.89
CA GLY A 426 25.58 -13.23 6.55
C GLY A 426 25.63 -14.75 6.42
N GLN A 427 25.04 -15.46 7.39
CA GLN A 427 24.98 -16.93 7.43
C GLN A 427 23.66 -17.48 6.91
#